data_13521747e6a948652b9e8cdac19cc132
#
_entry.id   13521747e6a948652b9e8cdac19cc132
#
_cell.length_a   1.000
_cell.length_b   1.000
_cell.length_c   1.000
_cell.angle_alpha   90.00
_cell.angle_beta   90.00
_cell.angle_gamma   90.00
#
_symmetry.space_group_name_H-M   'P 1'
#
loop_
_entity.id
_entity.type
_entity.pdbx_description
1 polymer ?
#
loop_
_entity_poly.entity_id
_entity_poly.type
_entity_poly.pdbx_seq_one_letter_code
_entity_poly.pdbx_strand_id
1 'polypeptide(L)'
;MINRIRVVTLLVMVLGVFALLQLISGSLFFSSLHHSQKSFVVSNQLREQQSELTSTWDLMLQTRINLSRSAVRMMMDSSNQQSNAKVELLDSARKTLAQAATHYKKFKSMAPLPEMVATSRNIDEKYKNYHTALTELIDYLDYGNTGAYFAQPTQGMQNAMGEAFAQYALSSEKLYRDIVTDNADDYRFAQWQLAVIALVVVLILLAAWYGIRRMLLTPLAKIIAHIREIAGGNLANTLTIDGRSEMGDLAQSVSHMQRSLTDTVTHVREGSDAIYAGT
;
A
#
# COMPACT_ATOMS: atom_id res chain seq x y z
N MET A 1 -5.70 34.99 27.60
CA MET A 1 -4.30 34.56 27.31
C MET A 1 -3.87 34.69 25.84
N ILE A 2 -4.81 34.71 24.89
CA ILE A 2 -4.52 34.72 23.43
C ILE A 2 -4.00 36.09 22.94
N ASN A 3 -4.29 37.21 23.62
CA ASN A 3 -3.87 38.56 23.20
C ASN A 3 -2.35 38.91 23.40
N ARG A 4 -1.53 37.94 23.80
CA ARG A 4 -0.10 38.17 24.01
C ARG A 4 0.80 37.46 22.98
N ILE A 5 0.21 36.70 22.04
CA ILE A 5 0.96 35.96 21.04
C ILE A 5 1.23 36.87 19.84
N ARG A 6 2.49 36.99 19.43
CA ARG A 6 2.88 37.71 18.21
C ARG A 6 2.29 37.00 16.99
N VAL A 7 1.86 37.74 15.99
CA VAL A 7 1.31 37.22 14.73
C VAL A 7 2.29 36.23 14.09
N VAL A 8 3.59 36.55 14.08
CA VAL A 8 4.64 35.70 13.56
C VAL A 8 4.70 34.35 14.29
N THR A 9 4.58 34.37 15.63
CA THR A 9 4.61 33.12 16.44
C THR A 9 3.42 32.19 16.12
N LEU A 10 2.21 32.79 15.94
CA LEU A 10 1.02 32.01 15.54
C LEU A 10 1.21 31.38 14.17
N LEU A 11 1.76 32.10 13.21
CA LEU A 11 1.99 31.62 11.85
C LEU A 11 3.05 30.50 11.81
N VAL A 12 4.16 30.67 12.54
CA VAL A 12 5.20 29.64 12.67
C VAL A 12 4.64 28.39 13.37
N MET A 13 3.79 28.53 14.39
CA MET A 13 3.16 27.41 15.07
C MET A 13 2.24 26.63 14.13
N VAL A 14 1.39 27.32 13.36
CA VAL A 14 0.48 26.66 12.38
C VAL A 14 1.29 25.93 11.30
N LEU A 15 2.34 26.56 10.77
CA LEU A 15 3.23 25.94 9.79
C LEU A 15 3.97 24.73 10.38
N GLY A 16 4.44 24.83 11.63
CA GLY A 16 5.11 23.72 12.33
C GLY A 16 4.20 22.52 12.55
N VAL A 17 2.97 22.77 12.98
CA VAL A 17 1.96 21.69 13.14
C VAL A 17 1.61 21.06 11.79
N PHE A 18 1.46 21.89 10.74
CA PHE A 18 1.21 21.38 9.39
C PHE A 18 2.37 20.54 8.87
N ALA A 19 3.62 20.97 9.07
CA ALA A 19 4.81 20.22 8.69
C ALA A 19 4.89 18.85 9.43
N LEU A 20 4.60 18.83 10.74
CA LEU A 20 4.53 17.60 11.51
C LEU A 20 3.45 16.64 11.00
N LEU A 21 2.26 17.14 10.68
CA LEU A 21 1.20 16.33 10.09
C LEU A 21 1.60 15.73 8.74
N GLN A 22 2.29 16.50 7.90
CA GLN A 22 2.81 16.00 6.61
C GLN A 22 3.83 14.88 6.79
N LEU A 23 4.75 15.02 7.76
CA LEU A 23 5.74 13.98 8.07
C LEU A 23 5.08 12.70 8.59
N ILE A 24 4.10 12.81 9.50
CA ILE A 24 3.35 11.67 10.02
C ILE A 24 2.57 10.99 8.89
N SER A 25 1.83 11.75 8.10
CA SER A 25 1.05 11.22 6.98
C SER A 25 1.92 10.54 5.92
N GLY A 26 3.06 11.15 5.57
CA GLY A 26 4.03 10.59 4.63
C GLY A 26 4.63 9.29 5.13
N SER A 27 5.01 9.21 6.41
CA SER A 27 5.54 8.00 7.04
C SER A 27 4.53 6.85 7.04
N LEU A 28 3.27 7.12 7.39
CA LEU A 28 2.19 6.14 7.39
C LEU A 28 1.90 5.62 5.97
N PHE A 29 1.85 6.53 5.00
CA PHE A 29 1.65 6.17 3.59
C PHE A 29 2.78 5.29 3.07
N PHE A 30 4.04 5.64 3.37
CA PHE A 30 5.20 4.86 2.95
C PHE A 30 5.20 3.46 3.58
N SER A 31 4.85 3.34 4.87
CA SER A 31 4.71 2.05 5.55
C SER A 31 3.63 1.17 4.92
N SER A 32 2.46 1.73 4.63
CA SER A 32 1.36 1.01 3.99
C SER A 32 1.73 0.54 2.57
N LEU A 33 2.41 1.40 1.79
CA LEU A 33 2.87 1.04 0.45
C LEU A 33 3.89 -0.11 0.47
N HIS A 34 4.83 -0.07 1.42
CA HIS A 34 5.83 -1.13 1.58
C HIS A 34 5.19 -2.48 1.95
N HIS A 35 4.20 -2.47 2.84
CA HIS A 35 3.47 -3.68 3.21
C HIS A 35 2.69 -4.26 2.03
N SER A 36 1.96 -3.43 1.29
CA SER A 36 1.22 -3.82 0.09
C SER A 36 2.14 -4.41 -1.00
N GLN A 37 3.31 -3.81 -1.21
CA GLN A 37 4.30 -4.32 -2.17
C GLN A 37 4.81 -5.71 -1.78
N LYS A 38 5.12 -5.94 -0.50
CA LYS A 38 5.56 -7.25 0.01
C LYS A 38 4.47 -8.31 -0.19
N SER A 39 3.23 -8.01 0.14
CA SER A 39 2.08 -8.90 -0.06
C SER A 39 1.86 -9.26 -1.52
N PHE A 40 2.03 -8.30 -2.42
CA PHE A 40 1.94 -8.51 -3.87
C PHE A 40 3.02 -9.47 -4.38
N VAL A 41 4.28 -9.29 -3.94
CA VAL A 41 5.40 -10.17 -4.32
C VAL A 41 5.14 -11.60 -3.84
N VAL A 42 4.73 -11.78 -2.58
CA VAL A 42 4.42 -13.09 -2.01
C VAL A 42 3.25 -13.76 -2.74
N SER A 43 2.18 -13.02 -3.04
CA SER A 43 1.03 -13.54 -3.78
C SER A 43 1.39 -13.99 -5.20
N ASN A 44 2.25 -13.23 -5.90
CA ASN A 44 2.71 -13.62 -7.23
C ASN A 44 3.61 -14.85 -7.20
N GLN A 45 4.53 -14.93 -6.23
CA GLN A 45 5.38 -16.11 -6.03
C GLN A 45 4.53 -17.36 -5.78
N LEU A 46 3.53 -17.25 -4.91
CA LEU A 46 2.63 -18.35 -4.57
C LEU A 46 1.85 -18.84 -5.80
N ARG A 47 1.35 -17.92 -6.61
CA ARG A 47 0.65 -18.23 -7.86
C ARG A 47 1.56 -18.92 -8.88
N GLU A 48 2.79 -18.42 -9.03
CA GLU A 48 3.75 -19.02 -9.96
C GLU A 48 4.15 -20.43 -9.51
N GLN A 49 4.44 -20.63 -8.23
CA GLN A 49 4.71 -21.95 -7.66
C GLN A 49 3.56 -22.92 -7.90
N GLN A 50 2.33 -22.49 -7.65
CA GLN A 50 1.13 -23.31 -7.84
C GLN A 50 0.91 -23.64 -9.32
N SER A 51 1.11 -22.70 -10.22
CA SER A 51 0.98 -22.90 -11.67
C SER A 51 1.97 -23.95 -12.19
N GLU A 52 3.24 -23.83 -11.78
CA GLU A 52 4.29 -24.79 -12.21
C GLU A 52 4.03 -26.18 -11.64
N LEU A 53 3.58 -26.27 -10.40
CA LEU A 53 3.22 -27.55 -9.78
C LEU A 53 1.99 -28.18 -10.40
N THR A 54 0.97 -27.38 -10.76
CA THR A 54 -0.23 -27.85 -11.48
C THR A 54 0.15 -28.39 -12.85
N SER A 55 0.97 -27.66 -13.61
CA SER A 55 1.48 -28.14 -14.91
C SER A 55 2.27 -29.44 -14.79
N THR A 56 3.08 -29.56 -13.74
CA THR A 56 3.81 -30.80 -13.43
C THR A 56 2.84 -31.96 -13.22
N TRP A 57 1.84 -31.77 -12.37
CA TRP A 57 0.86 -32.81 -12.04
C TRP A 57 0.06 -33.26 -13.26
N ASP A 58 -0.46 -32.33 -14.03
CA ASP A 58 -1.25 -32.60 -15.23
C ASP A 58 -0.46 -33.36 -16.28
N LEU A 59 0.81 -32.98 -16.51
CA LEU A 59 1.70 -33.66 -17.45
C LEU A 59 2.07 -35.08 -16.97
N MET A 60 2.24 -35.30 -15.66
CA MET A 60 2.47 -36.66 -15.11
C MET A 60 1.22 -37.54 -15.28
N LEU A 61 0.03 -36.99 -15.07
CA LEU A 61 -1.25 -37.70 -15.35
C LEU A 61 -1.37 -38.06 -16.84
N GLN A 62 -1.07 -37.11 -17.72
CA GLN A 62 -1.09 -37.35 -19.16
C GLN A 62 -0.08 -38.40 -19.57
N THR A 63 1.12 -38.40 -18.97
CA THR A 63 2.11 -39.46 -19.13
C THR A 63 1.53 -40.80 -18.75
N ARG A 64 0.89 -40.93 -17.60
CA ARG A 64 0.25 -42.16 -17.14
C ARG A 64 -0.83 -42.66 -18.10
N ILE A 65 -1.65 -41.74 -18.63
CA ILE A 65 -2.70 -42.08 -19.62
C ILE A 65 -2.06 -42.60 -20.90
N ASN A 66 -1.02 -41.97 -21.43
CA ASN A 66 -0.35 -42.41 -22.65
C ASN A 66 0.30 -43.80 -22.46
N LEU A 67 0.94 -44.05 -21.30
CA LEU A 67 1.50 -45.36 -20.95
C LEU A 67 0.41 -46.42 -20.85
N SER A 68 -0.71 -46.14 -20.21
CA SER A 68 -1.83 -47.09 -20.12
C SER A 68 -2.38 -47.47 -21.51
N ARG A 69 -2.53 -46.50 -22.39
CA ARG A 69 -2.98 -46.70 -23.77
C ARG A 69 -1.95 -47.51 -24.55
N SER A 70 -0.65 -47.24 -24.38
CA SER A 70 0.41 -47.98 -25.03
C SER A 70 0.44 -49.44 -24.55
N ALA A 71 0.33 -49.70 -23.24
CA ALA A 71 0.27 -51.02 -22.66
C ALA A 71 -0.90 -51.88 -23.20
N VAL A 72 -2.11 -51.26 -23.24
CA VAL A 72 -3.32 -51.93 -23.76
C VAL A 72 -3.13 -52.31 -25.24
N ARG A 73 -2.58 -51.41 -26.07
CA ARG A 73 -2.27 -51.72 -27.48
C ARG A 73 -1.29 -52.82 -27.62
N MET A 74 -0.21 -52.86 -26.79
CA MET A 74 0.75 -53.95 -26.79
C MET A 74 0.11 -55.30 -26.50
N MET A 75 -0.89 -55.37 -25.62
CA MET A 75 -1.61 -56.61 -25.32
C MET A 75 -2.57 -57.04 -26.42
N MET A 76 -3.16 -56.10 -27.15
CA MET A 76 -4.14 -56.36 -28.22
C MET A 76 -3.46 -56.69 -29.55
N ASP A 77 -2.19 -56.34 -29.73
CA ASP A 77 -1.50 -56.41 -31.00
C ASP A 77 -0.81 -57.79 -31.19
N SER A 78 -1.61 -58.77 -31.64
CA SER A 78 -1.09 -60.05 -32.11
C SER A 78 -0.60 -59.99 -33.58
N SER A 79 -0.75 -58.87 -34.27
CA SER A 79 -0.44 -58.67 -35.67
C SER A 79 0.40 -57.40 -35.89
N ASN A 80 1.50 -57.51 -36.58
CA ASN A 80 2.56 -56.54 -36.85
C ASN A 80 2.15 -55.19 -37.46
N GLN A 81 0.86 -54.87 -37.56
CA GLN A 81 0.34 -53.73 -38.33
C GLN A 81 0.11 -52.45 -37.51
N GLN A 82 0.14 -52.49 -36.16
CA GLN A 82 -0.09 -51.34 -35.26
C GLN A 82 1.15 -50.85 -34.52
N SER A 83 2.33 -51.25 -34.90
CA SER A 83 3.62 -50.91 -34.28
C SER A 83 3.83 -49.38 -34.15
N ASN A 84 3.46 -48.60 -35.17
CA ASN A 84 3.69 -47.15 -35.20
C ASN A 84 2.89 -46.40 -34.13
N ALA A 85 1.64 -46.75 -33.90
CA ALA A 85 0.78 -46.03 -32.92
C ALA A 85 1.18 -46.34 -31.46
N LYS A 86 1.79 -47.50 -31.19
CA LYS A 86 2.39 -47.83 -29.89
C LYS A 86 3.62 -46.97 -29.63
N VAL A 87 4.53 -46.87 -30.61
CA VAL A 87 5.75 -46.06 -30.52
C VAL A 87 5.40 -44.60 -30.31
N GLU A 88 4.43 -44.07 -31.05
CA GLU A 88 3.95 -42.68 -30.93
C GLU A 88 3.42 -42.36 -29.50
N LEU A 89 2.65 -43.27 -28.89
CA LEU A 89 2.14 -43.09 -27.53
C LEU A 89 3.27 -43.11 -26.48
N LEU A 90 4.25 -43.99 -26.68
CA LEU A 90 5.39 -44.10 -25.78
C LEU A 90 6.29 -42.87 -25.90
N ASP A 91 6.53 -42.38 -27.11
CA ASP A 91 7.29 -41.14 -27.36
C ASP A 91 6.54 -39.93 -26.79
N SER A 92 5.21 -39.89 -26.91
CA SER A 92 4.39 -38.88 -26.27
C SER A 92 4.51 -38.96 -24.74
N ALA A 93 4.54 -40.15 -24.15
CA ALA A 93 4.72 -40.29 -22.70
C ALA A 93 6.12 -39.80 -22.26
N ARG A 94 7.18 -40.08 -22.99
CA ARG A 94 8.53 -39.55 -22.71
C ARG A 94 8.54 -38.02 -22.77
N LYS A 95 7.93 -37.45 -23.80
CA LYS A 95 7.87 -35.99 -23.99
C LYS A 95 7.10 -35.33 -22.86
N THR A 96 5.93 -35.85 -22.48
CA THR A 96 5.14 -35.26 -21.37
C THR A 96 5.84 -35.40 -20.03
N LEU A 97 6.55 -36.51 -19.76
CA LEU A 97 7.33 -36.70 -18.55
C LEU A 97 8.52 -35.72 -18.49
N ALA A 98 9.22 -35.51 -19.61
CA ALA A 98 10.31 -34.53 -19.69
C ALA A 98 9.81 -33.08 -19.48
N GLN A 99 8.63 -32.74 -20.01
CA GLN A 99 7.99 -31.47 -19.76
C GLN A 99 7.60 -31.32 -18.29
N ALA A 100 7.01 -32.34 -17.67
CA ALA A 100 6.72 -32.36 -16.24
C ALA A 100 7.98 -32.10 -15.40
N ALA A 101 9.10 -32.74 -15.74
CA ALA A 101 10.37 -32.51 -15.05
C ALA A 101 10.88 -31.07 -15.20
N THR A 102 10.64 -30.44 -16.36
CA THR A 102 10.99 -29.02 -16.59
C THR A 102 10.19 -28.09 -15.70
N HIS A 103 8.85 -28.27 -15.63
CA HIS A 103 7.98 -27.49 -14.76
C HIS A 103 8.31 -27.71 -13.28
N TYR A 104 8.57 -28.98 -12.91
CA TYR A 104 8.99 -29.29 -11.54
C TYR A 104 10.32 -28.63 -11.16
N LYS A 105 11.31 -28.62 -12.06
CA LYS A 105 12.58 -27.92 -11.86
C LYS A 105 12.37 -26.42 -11.64
N LYS A 106 11.45 -25.80 -12.37
CA LYS A 106 11.11 -24.40 -12.20
C LYS A 106 10.43 -24.17 -10.86
N PHE A 107 9.48 -25.00 -10.46
CA PHE A 107 8.89 -24.99 -9.11
C PHE A 107 9.98 -25.09 -8.02
N LYS A 108 10.93 -25.98 -8.13
CA LYS A 108 12.03 -26.16 -7.16
C LYS A 108 13.03 -25.02 -7.14
N SER A 109 13.18 -24.27 -8.22
CA SER A 109 14.09 -23.11 -8.26
C SER A 109 13.55 -21.91 -7.46
N MET A 110 12.26 -21.88 -7.18
CA MET A 110 11.62 -20.89 -6.33
C MET A 110 11.71 -21.33 -4.86
N ALA A 111 12.32 -20.51 -4.00
CA ALA A 111 12.37 -20.81 -2.58
C ALA A 111 10.94 -20.94 -2.00
N PRO A 112 10.64 -21.98 -1.21
CA PRO A 112 9.33 -22.11 -0.59
C PRO A 112 9.13 -20.99 0.43
N LEU A 113 7.90 -20.48 0.51
CA LEU A 113 7.52 -19.57 1.60
C LEU A 113 7.61 -20.31 2.94
N PRO A 114 7.89 -19.62 4.06
CA PRO A 114 8.08 -20.27 5.37
C PRO A 114 6.93 -21.20 5.75
N GLU A 115 5.69 -20.79 5.48
CA GLU A 115 4.46 -21.54 5.77
C GLU A 115 4.28 -22.76 4.86
N MET A 116 4.95 -22.77 3.69
CA MET A 116 4.84 -23.81 2.68
C MET A 116 6.00 -24.82 2.69
N VAL A 117 6.98 -24.68 3.59
CA VAL A 117 8.18 -25.53 3.63
C VAL A 117 7.83 -27.01 3.82
N ALA A 118 6.90 -27.30 4.74
CA ALA A 118 6.51 -28.68 5.05
C ALA A 118 5.78 -29.36 3.87
N THR A 119 4.83 -28.66 3.26
CA THR A 119 4.07 -29.15 2.10
C THR A 119 4.97 -29.27 0.86
N SER A 120 5.90 -28.33 0.65
CA SER A 120 6.90 -28.41 -0.43
C SER A 120 7.83 -29.61 -0.28
N ARG A 121 8.23 -29.96 0.93
CA ARG A 121 9.05 -31.16 1.20
C ARG A 121 8.27 -32.44 0.91
N ASN A 122 7.01 -32.50 1.29
CA ASN A 122 6.14 -33.64 0.99
C ASN A 122 5.97 -33.81 -0.51
N ILE A 123 5.73 -32.75 -1.26
CA ILE A 123 5.68 -32.74 -2.73
C ILE A 123 6.98 -33.30 -3.31
N ASP A 124 8.15 -32.88 -2.81
CA ASP A 124 9.45 -33.31 -3.32
C ASP A 124 9.63 -34.81 -3.19
N GLU A 125 9.25 -35.39 -2.06
CA GLU A 125 9.30 -36.84 -1.83
C GLU A 125 8.35 -37.60 -2.76
N LYS A 126 7.08 -37.18 -2.83
CA LYS A 126 6.07 -37.90 -3.61
C LYS A 126 6.29 -37.74 -5.13
N TYR A 127 6.76 -36.56 -5.57
CA TYR A 127 7.16 -36.33 -6.95
C TYR A 127 8.29 -37.32 -7.38
N LYS A 128 9.36 -37.41 -6.59
CA LYS A 128 10.47 -38.32 -6.91
C LYS A 128 10.00 -39.75 -7.06
N ASN A 129 9.20 -40.23 -6.12
CA ASN A 129 8.69 -41.59 -6.14
C ASN A 129 7.80 -41.84 -7.38
N TYR A 130 6.88 -40.94 -7.67
CA TYR A 130 5.97 -41.11 -8.81
C TYR A 130 6.67 -40.89 -10.15
N HIS A 131 7.59 -39.94 -10.25
CA HIS A 131 8.39 -39.70 -11.45
C HIS A 131 9.27 -40.93 -11.79
N THR A 132 9.95 -41.51 -10.79
CA THR A 132 10.74 -42.75 -10.96
C THR A 132 9.86 -43.90 -11.44
N ALA A 133 8.68 -44.07 -10.81
CA ALA A 133 7.74 -45.12 -11.25
C ALA A 133 7.28 -44.94 -12.70
N LEU A 134 7.00 -43.70 -13.14
CA LEU A 134 6.63 -43.44 -14.54
C LEU A 134 7.78 -43.72 -15.50
N THR A 135 9.03 -43.42 -15.10
CA THR A 135 10.22 -43.74 -15.90
C THR A 135 10.39 -45.26 -16.05
N GLU A 136 10.27 -46.01 -14.95
CA GLU A 136 10.34 -47.49 -14.99
C GLU A 136 9.22 -48.09 -15.86
N LEU A 137 8.02 -47.54 -15.83
CA LEU A 137 6.91 -47.95 -16.68
C LEU A 137 7.20 -47.72 -18.17
N ILE A 138 7.90 -46.64 -18.53
CA ILE A 138 8.38 -46.39 -19.90
C ILE A 138 9.36 -47.53 -20.31
N ASP A 139 10.33 -47.80 -19.45
CA ASP A 139 11.34 -48.82 -19.71
C ASP A 139 10.72 -50.23 -19.87
N TYR A 140 9.77 -50.61 -19.01
CA TYR A 140 9.05 -51.89 -19.16
C TYR A 140 8.33 -52.03 -20.49
N LEU A 141 7.68 -50.96 -20.97
CA LEU A 141 7.00 -50.98 -22.27
C LEU A 141 7.99 -50.95 -23.44
N ASP A 142 9.14 -50.28 -23.29
CA ASP A 142 10.22 -50.34 -24.30
C ASP A 142 10.73 -51.76 -24.53
N TYR A 143 10.98 -52.46 -23.44
CA TYR A 143 11.44 -53.88 -23.50
C TYR A 143 10.29 -54.86 -23.74
N GLY A 144 9.06 -54.41 -23.97
CA GLY A 144 7.91 -55.29 -24.19
C GLY A 144 7.47 -56.07 -22.95
N ASN A 145 7.95 -55.69 -21.75
CA ASN A 145 7.63 -56.38 -20.49
C ASN A 145 6.32 -55.88 -19.88
N THR A 146 5.19 -56.27 -20.48
CA THR A 146 3.86 -55.89 -19.98
C THR A 146 3.57 -56.50 -18.59
N GLY A 147 4.12 -57.67 -18.27
CA GLY A 147 3.99 -58.28 -16.94
C GLY A 147 4.53 -57.39 -15.83
N ALA A 148 5.74 -56.87 -15.97
CA ALA A 148 6.35 -55.93 -15.03
C ALA A 148 5.58 -54.60 -14.96
N TYR A 149 5.09 -54.12 -16.09
CA TYR A 149 4.26 -52.90 -16.15
C TYR A 149 3.01 -53.01 -15.26
N PHE A 150 2.27 -54.13 -15.33
CA PHE A 150 1.06 -54.32 -14.55
C PHE A 150 1.32 -54.70 -13.09
N ALA A 151 2.50 -55.26 -12.79
CA ALA A 151 2.89 -55.64 -11.42
C ALA A 151 3.35 -54.45 -10.57
N GLN A 152 3.72 -53.32 -11.18
CA GLN A 152 4.24 -52.15 -10.46
C GLN A 152 3.12 -51.41 -9.71
N PRO A 153 3.30 -51.07 -8.41
CA PRO A 153 2.25 -50.38 -7.59
C PRO A 153 2.15 -48.87 -7.87
N THR A 154 2.17 -48.47 -9.15
CA THR A 154 2.19 -47.05 -9.58
C THR A 154 0.94 -46.29 -9.15
N GLN A 155 -0.22 -46.96 -9.02
CA GLN A 155 -1.45 -46.34 -8.61
C GLN A 155 -1.36 -45.78 -7.19
N GLY A 156 -0.72 -46.48 -6.26
CA GLY A 156 -0.47 -45.97 -4.89
C GLY A 156 0.42 -44.73 -4.87
N MET A 157 1.46 -44.72 -5.75
CA MET A 157 2.35 -43.57 -5.86
C MET A 157 1.67 -42.37 -6.50
N GLN A 158 0.80 -42.57 -7.49
CA GLN A 158 -0.04 -41.55 -8.09
C GLN A 158 -0.99 -40.93 -7.04
N ASN A 159 -1.67 -41.77 -6.26
CA ASN A 159 -2.59 -41.30 -5.22
C ASN A 159 -1.85 -40.49 -4.16
N ALA A 160 -0.68 -40.97 -3.70
CA ALA A 160 0.13 -40.24 -2.71
C ALA A 160 0.63 -38.87 -3.23
N MET A 161 1.00 -38.79 -4.52
CA MET A 161 1.35 -37.50 -5.16
C MET A 161 0.12 -36.59 -5.27
N GLY A 162 -1.05 -37.14 -5.64
CA GLY A 162 -2.32 -36.37 -5.73
C GLY A 162 -2.74 -35.81 -4.38
N GLU A 163 -2.62 -36.57 -3.31
CA GLU A 163 -2.88 -36.10 -1.94
C GLU A 163 -1.91 -34.99 -1.53
N ALA A 164 -0.62 -35.16 -1.80
CA ALA A 164 0.38 -34.13 -1.50
C ALA A 164 0.12 -32.85 -2.31
N PHE A 165 -0.26 -32.98 -3.59
CA PHE A 165 -0.67 -31.87 -4.43
C PHE A 165 -1.90 -31.14 -3.87
N ALA A 166 -2.93 -31.89 -3.49
CA ALA A 166 -4.15 -31.30 -2.90
C ALA A 166 -3.86 -30.57 -1.58
N GLN A 167 -3.01 -31.14 -0.72
CA GLN A 167 -2.58 -30.48 0.51
C GLN A 167 -1.79 -29.19 0.24
N TYR A 168 -0.89 -29.22 -0.74
CA TYR A 168 -0.17 -28.02 -1.16
C TYR A 168 -1.11 -26.94 -1.68
N ALA A 169 -2.07 -27.30 -2.54
CA ALA A 169 -3.05 -26.39 -3.11
C ALA A 169 -3.92 -25.74 -2.01
N LEU A 170 -4.41 -26.54 -1.04
CA LEU A 170 -5.20 -26.04 0.09
C LEU A 170 -4.38 -25.09 0.99
N SER A 171 -3.13 -25.43 1.28
CA SER A 171 -2.24 -24.57 2.08
C SER A 171 -1.92 -23.27 1.35
N SER A 172 -1.68 -23.35 0.04
CA SER A 172 -1.46 -22.21 -0.83
C SER A 172 -2.69 -21.28 -0.88
N GLU A 173 -3.88 -21.84 -1.04
CA GLU A 173 -5.11 -21.08 -1.05
C GLU A 173 -5.39 -20.40 0.29
N LYS A 174 -5.15 -21.12 1.39
CA LYS A 174 -5.28 -20.53 2.73
C LYS A 174 -4.35 -19.34 2.90
N LEU A 175 -3.06 -19.52 2.61
CA LEU A 175 -2.08 -18.45 2.71
C LEU A 175 -2.44 -17.25 1.80
N TYR A 176 -2.91 -17.51 0.59
CA TYR A 176 -3.39 -16.44 -0.29
C TYR A 176 -4.57 -15.67 0.29
N ARG A 177 -5.55 -16.37 0.87
CA ARG A 177 -6.70 -15.72 1.54
C ARG A 177 -6.27 -14.89 2.75
N ASP A 178 -5.36 -15.42 3.59
CA ASP A 178 -4.83 -14.71 4.75
C ASP A 178 -4.17 -13.40 4.30
N ILE A 179 -3.31 -13.43 3.25
CA ILE A 179 -2.68 -12.24 2.68
C ILE A 179 -3.71 -11.23 2.14
N VAL A 180 -4.75 -11.70 1.45
CA VAL A 180 -5.80 -10.82 0.90
C VAL A 180 -6.64 -10.20 2.01
N THR A 181 -6.93 -10.95 3.07
CA THR A 181 -7.71 -10.45 4.22
C THR A 181 -6.92 -9.42 5.00
N ASP A 182 -5.64 -9.69 5.30
CA ASP A 182 -4.75 -8.74 5.98
C ASP A 182 -4.62 -7.44 5.18
N ASN A 183 -4.48 -7.51 3.86
CA ASN A 183 -4.46 -6.34 3.00
C ASN A 183 -5.78 -5.54 3.01
N ALA A 184 -6.93 -6.22 3.12
CA ALA A 184 -8.23 -5.55 3.20
C ALA A 184 -8.41 -4.80 4.53
N ASP A 185 -7.94 -5.36 5.63
CA ASP A 185 -7.97 -4.73 6.96
C ASP A 185 -7.00 -3.56 7.03
N ASP A 186 -5.79 -3.70 6.48
CA ASP A 186 -4.83 -2.60 6.34
C ASP A 186 -5.38 -1.45 5.51
N TYR A 187 -6.10 -1.74 4.42
CA TYR A 187 -6.77 -0.73 3.59
C TYR A 187 -7.86 0.02 4.37
N ARG A 188 -8.69 -0.69 5.13
CA ARG A 188 -9.70 -0.07 6.02
C ARG A 188 -9.06 0.81 7.07
N PHE A 189 -7.99 0.33 7.69
CA PHE A 189 -7.25 1.11 8.67
C PHE A 189 -6.65 2.39 8.06
N ALA A 190 -6.05 2.28 6.87
CA ALA A 190 -5.53 3.43 6.12
C ALA A 190 -6.64 4.45 5.77
N GLN A 191 -7.85 3.99 5.40
CA GLN A 191 -9.00 4.88 5.17
C GLN A 191 -9.39 5.64 6.44
N TRP A 192 -9.46 4.97 7.59
CA TRP A 192 -9.76 5.61 8.87
C TRP A 192 -8.68 6.62 9.26
N GLN A 193 -7.41 6.28 9.09
CA GLN A 193 -6.30 7.20 9.32
C GLN A 193 -6.41 8.46 8.45
N LEU A 194 -6.71 8.29 7.16
CA LEU A 194 -6.90 9.42 6.24
C LEU A 194 -8.06 10.32 6.67
N ALA A 195 -9.18 9.72 7.08
CA ALA A 195 -10.34 10.46 7.57
C ALA A 195 -10.01 11.27 8.85
N VAL A 196 -9.26 10.67 9.79
CA VAL A 196 -8.82 11.36 11.02
C VAL A 196 -7.86 12.51 10.70
N ILE A 197 -6.88 12.28 9.83
CA ILE A 197 -5.93 13.32 9.40
C ILE A 197 -6.68 14.47 8.72
N ALA A 198 -7.61 14.17 7.82
CA ALA A 198 -8.44 15.19 7.15
C ALA A 198 -9.25 16.02 8.16
N LEU A 199 -9.86 15.36 9.15
CA LEU A 199 -10.60 16.04 10.21
C LEU A 199 -9.70 16.97 11.02
N VAL A 200 -8.51 16.51 11.41
CA VAL A 200 -7.52 17.31 12.17
C VAL A 200 -7.07 18.52 11.35
N VAL A 201 -6.80 18.34 10.05
CA VAL A 201 -6.44 19.46 9.16
C VAL A 201 -7.56 20.50 9.10
N VAL A 202 -8.82 20.07 8.95
CA VAL A 202 -9.98 20.98 8.94
C VAL A 202 -10.08 21.74 10.26
N LEU A 203 -9.90 21.08 11.40
CA LEU A 203 -9.93 21.74 12.72
C LEU A 203 -8.81 22.77 12.87
N ILE A 204 -7.60 22.46 12.39
CA ILE A 204 -6.47 23.40 12.41
C ILE A 204 -6.77 24.62 11.51
N LEU A 205 -7.32 24.40 10.32
CA LEU A 205 -7.69 25.50 9.42
C LEU A 205 -8.77 26.43 10.04
N LEU A 206 -9.76 25.83 10.69
CA LEU A 206 -10.81 26.61 11.40
C LEU A 206 -10.22 27.38 12.57
N ALA A 207 -9.33 26.77 13.36
CA ALA A 207 -8.66 27.43 14.46
C ALA A 207 -7.73 28.57 13.97
N ALA A 208 -6.99 28.33 12.90
CA ALA A 208 -6.14 29.36 12.28
C ALA A 208 -6.99 30.52 11.71
N TRP A 209 -8.08 30.22 10.99
CA TRP A 209 -8.99 31.23 10.47
C TRP A 209 -9.59 32.08 11.59
N TYR A 210 -10.05 31.44 12.67
CA TYR A 210 -10.58 32.16 13.84
C TYR A 210 -9.51 33.01 14.50
N GLY A 211 -8.30 32.50 14.67
CA GLY A 211 -7.16 33.22 15.22
C GLY A 211 -6.79 34.45 14.38
N ILE A 212 -6.65 34.31 13.07
CA ILE A 212 -6.34 35.39 12.12
C ILE A 212 -7.44 36.44 12.15
N ARG A 213 -8.70 36.04 12.09
CA ARG A 213 -9.81 36.96 12.13
C ARG A 213 -9.82 37.83 13.42
N ARG A 214 -9.61 37.19 14.57
CA ARG A 214 -9.68 37.86 15.88
C ARG A 214 -8.43 38.68 16.19
N MET A 215 -7.24 38.19 15.82
CA MET A 215 -5.96 38.79 16.20
C MET A 215 -5.43 39.81 15.19
N LEU A 216 -5.81 39.66 13.91
CA LEU A 216 -5.35 40.51 12.81
C LEU A 216 -6.47 41.35 12.21
N LEU A 217 -7.48 40.72 11.63
CA LEU A 217 -8.48 41.43 10.81
C LEU A 217 -9.32 42.39 11.62
N THR A 218 -9.77 41.97 12.82
CA THR A 218 -10.62 42.83 13.67
C THR A 218 -9.87 44.05 14.24
N PRO A 219 -8.66 43.93 14.82
CA PRO A 219 -7.90 45.10 15.26
C PRO A 219 -7.48 46.00 14.09
N LEU A 220 -7.06 45.44 12.96
CA LEU A 220 -6.67 46.24 11.79
C LEU A 220 -7.82 47.07 11.25
N ALA A 221 -9.05 46.49 11.16
CA ALA A 221 -10.23 47.22 10.75
C ALA A 221 -10.56 48.42 11.71
N LYS A 222 -10.36 48.22 13.02
CA LYS A 222 -10.54 49.28 14.02
C LYS A 222 -9.51 50.40 13.85
N ILE A 223 -8.24 50.06 13.63
CA ILE A 223 -7.15 51.03 13.39
C ILE A 223 -7.44 51.85 12.13
N ILE A 224 -7.82 51.18 11.02
CA ILE A 224 -8.17 51.85 9.75
C ILE A 224 -9.35 52.77 9.93
N ALA A 225 -10.40 52.37 10.64
CA ALA A 225 -11.56 53.22 10.93
C ALA A 225 -11.14 54.48 11.74
N HIS A 226 -10.31 54.29 12.76
CA HIS A 226 -9.82 55.39 13.58
C HIS A 226 -8.91 56.38 12.80
N ILE A 227 -8.03 55.87 11.92
CA ILE A 227 -7.22 56.72 11.01
C ILE A 227 -8.15 57.56 10.10
N ARG A 228 -9.25 56.98 9.61
CA ARG A 228 -10.23 57.73 8.79
C ARG A 228 -10.92 58.84 9.59
N GLU A 229 -11.25 58.61 10.86
CA GLU A 229 -11.81 59.64 11.74
C GLU A 229 -10.82 60.81 11.97
N ILE A 230 -9.53 60.46 12.22
CA ILE A 230 -8.47 61.48 12.34
C ILE A 230 -8.35 62.29 11.04
N ALA A 231 -8.36 61.64 9.88
CA ALA A 231 -8.30 62.31 8.57
C ALA A 231 -9.55 63.20 8.31
N GLY A 232 -10.71 62.86 8.88
CA GLY A 232 -11.92 63.67 8.84
C GLY A 232 -11.94 64.82 9.82
N GLY A 233 -10.86 65.06 10.60
CA GLY A 233 -10.72 66.11 11.57
C GLY A 233 -11.24 65.78 12.98
N ASN A 234 -11.74 64.59 13.22
CA ASN A 234 -12.17 64.12 14.53
C ASN A 234 -10.98 63.61 15.35
N LEU A 235 -10.38 64.48 16.16
CA LEU A 235 -9.23 64.16 17.03
C LEU A 235 -9.65 63.79 18.47
N ALA A 236 -10.98 63.80 18.78
CA ALA A 236 -11.49 63.64 20.16
C ALA A 236 -11.61 62.13 20.57
N ASN A 237 -11.74 61.23 19.61
CA ASN A 237 -11.91 59.82 19.89
C ASN A 237 -10.57 59.13 20.26
N THR A 238 -10.60 58.20 21.24
CA THR A 238 -9.42 57.46 21.67
C THR A 238 -9.44 56.02 21.13
N LEU A 239 -8.35 55.60 20.57
CA LEU A 239 -8.18 54.23 20.11
C LEU A 239 -7.74 53.34 21.28
N THR A 240 -8.60 52.42 21.73
CA THR A 240 -8.29 51.44 22.76
C THR A 240 -8.14 50.07 22.08
N ILE A 241 -6.88 49.63 21.88
CA ILE A 241 -6.55 48.28 21.48
C ILE A 241 -5.62 47.71 22.53
N ASP A 242 -6.16 46.81 23.37
CA ASP A 242 -5.39 46.11 24.38
C ASP A 242 -4.56 44.99 23.74
N GLY A 243 -3.24 45.05 23.82
CA GLY A 243 -2.38 43.94 23.43
C GLY A 243 -0.90 44.36 23.38
N ARG A 244 -0.06 43.43 23.80
CA ARG A 244 1.43 43.45 23.59
C ARG A 244 1.81 42.74 22.29
N SER A 245 1.01 42.92 21.24
CA SER A 245 1.24 42.36 19.92
C SER A 245 1.58 43.48 18.95
N GLU A 246 2.04 43.12 17.75
CA GLU A 246 2.36 44.08 16.67
C GLU A 246 1.20 45.00 16.35
N MET A 247 -0.04 44.57 16.59
CA MET A 247 -1.25 45.40 16.44
C MET A 247 -1.38 46.42 17.58
N GLY A 248 -0.96 46.06 18.78
CA GLY A 248 -0.86 46.97 19.90
C GLY A 248 0.15 48.08 19.68
N ASP A 249 1.36 47.71 19.18
CA ASP A 249 2.43 48.66 18.85
C ASP A 249 1.98 49.64 17.74
N LEU A 250 1.26 49.11 16.72
CA LEU A 250 0.68 49.94 15.66
C LEU A 250 -0.39 50.89 16.19
N ALA A 251 -1.29 50.44 17.06
CA ALA A 251 -2.31 51.25 17.68
C ALA A 251 -1.69 52.37 18.55
N GLN A 252 -0.62 52.06 19.29
CA GLN A 252 0.11 53.05 20.08
C GLN A 252 0.76 54.11 19.20
N SER A 253 1.38 53.71 18.06
CA SER A 253 1.96 54.63 17.09
C SER A 253 0.93 55.60 16.50
N VAL A 254 -0.27 55.06 16.15
CA VAL A 254 -1.40 55.89 15.66
C VAL A 254 -1.90 56.86 16.75
N SER A 255 -1.99 56.39 18.00
CA SER A 255 -2.39 57.25 19.13
C SER A 255 -1.37 58.36 19.43
N HIS A 256 -0.06 58.08 19.23
CA HIS A 256 0.98 59.09 19.35
C HIS A 256 0.87 60.14 18.25
N MET A 257 0.68 59.70 16.98
CA MET A 257 0.42 60.60 15.85
C MET A 257 -0.80 61.52 16.10
N GLN A 258 -1.89 60.94 16.58
CA GLN A 258 -3.11 61.74 16.92
C GLN A 258 -2.83 62.80 17.96
N ARG A 259 -2.12 62.47 19.04
CA ARG A 259 -1.74 63.44 20.09
C ARG A 259 -0.91 64.57 19.51
N SER A 260 0.14 64.27 18.72
CA SER A 260 0.95 65.29 18.08
C SER A 260 0.17 66.21 17.15
N LEU A 261 -0.82 65.66 16.42
CA LEU A 261 -1.72 66.47 15.60
C LEU A 261 -2.65 67.40 16.47
N THR A 262 -3.16 66.82 17.55
CA THR A 262 -4.01 67.61 18.51
C THR A 262 -3.21 68.76 19.11
N ASP A 263 -2.00 68.50 19.58
CA ASP A 263 -1.09 69.51 20.12
C ASP A 263 -0.81 70.62 19.09
N THR A 264 -0.47 70.22 17.83
CA THR A 264 -0.21 71.18 16.75
C THR A 264 -1.41 72.07 16.46
N VAL A 265 -2.63 71.45 16.36
CA VAL A 265 -3.88 72.23 16.10
C VAL A 265 -4.19 73.21 17.29
N THR A 266 -3.94 72.74 18.53
CA THR A 266 -4.12 73.57 19.73
C THR A 266 -3.19 74.77 19.73
N HIS A 267 -1.89 74.58 19.46
CA HIS A 267 -0.92 75.68 19.39
C HIS A 267 -1.22 76.64 18.25
N VAL A 268 -1.65 76.12 17.06
CA VAL A 268 -2.08 77.05 15.97
C VAL A 268 -3.31 77.87 16.35
N ARG A 269 -4.26 77.28 17.07
CA ARG A 269 -5.46 77.98 17.53
C ARG A 269 -5.06 79.01 18.57
N GLU A 270 -4.30 78.69 19.60
CA GLU A 270 -3.83 79.63 20.62
C GLU A 270 -3.02 80.78 20.01
N GLY A 271 -2.17 80.49 19.02
CA GLY A 271 -1.45 81.50 18.29
C GLY A 271 -2.33 82.43 17.46
N SER A 272 -3.37 81.85 16.84
CA SER A 272 -4.38 82.66 16.11
C SER A 272 -5.20 83.54 17.05
N ASP A 273 -5.65 82.99 18.19
CA ASP A 273 -6.43 83.77 19.22
C ASP A 273 -5.56 84.88 19.85
N ALA A 274 -4.27 84.64 20.05
CA ALA A 274 -3.30 85.64 20.52
C ALA A 274 -3.12 86.83 19.50
N ILE A 275 -3.10 86.49 18.22
CA ILE A 275 -3.03 87.48 17.13
C ILE A 275 -4.34 88.33 17.12
N TYR A 276 -5.49 87.65 17.27
CA TYR A 276 -6.78 88.34 17.32
C TYR A 276 -6.99 89.21 18.54
N ALA A 277 -6.45 88.88 19.69
CA ALA A 277 -6.55 89.66 20.93
C ALA A 277 -5.51 90.82 20.99
N GLY A 278 -4.52 90.88 20.11
CA GLY A 278 -3.49 91.92 20.04
C GLY A 278 -3.73 92.98 18.95
N THR A 279 -4.79 92.85 18.15
CA THR A 279 -5.27 93.85 17.20
C THR A 279 -6.54 94.56 17.75
#